data_0a39b4dabfc95bf953c0ecf7097dcc8f
#
_entry.id   0a39b4dabfc95bf953c0ecf7097dcc8f
#
_cell.length_a   1.000
_cell.length_b   1.000
_cell.length_c   1.000
_cell.angle_alpha   90.00
_cell.angle_beta   90.00
_cell.angle_gamma   90.00
#
_symmetry.space_group_name_H-M   'P 1'
#
loop_
_entity.id
_entity.type
_entity.pdbx_description
1 polymer ?
#
loop_
_entity_poly.entity_id
_entity_poly.type
_entity_poly.pdbx_seq_one_letter_code
_entity_poly.pdbx_strand_id
1 'polypeptide(L)'
;MRLPAARHVAIALVGILACDDTTGPSASQVEQYRAQWLEHQIHDYAYQYLSTGFFNSLSGQSIQVTVRADTVRAATFVASGDTVPAGLAVLPTIAQLFDGAEAAAANGTLKAMRLDPTLTYPTELEFSGPPDASGTLRISHFQVLP
;
A
#
# COMPACT_ATOMS: atom_id res chain seq x y z
N MET A 1 -72.92 5.44 4.53
CA MET A 1 -72.11 4.46 3.86
C MET A 1 -70.85 5.20 3.34
N ARG A 2 -69.70 5.12 4.07
CA ARG A 2 -68.45 5.84 3.72
C ARG A 2 -67.42 4.84 3.25
N LEU A 3 -66.94 4.99 2.02
CA LEU A 3 -65.85 4.17 1.44
C LEU A 3 -64.49 4.63 2.02
N PRO A 4 -63.57 3.70 2.35
CA PRO A 4 -62.25 4.01 2.77
C PRO A 4 -61.34 4.31 1.58
N ALA A 5 -60.54 5.36 1.70
CA ALA A 5 -59.54 5.78 0.72
C ALA A 5 -58.34 4.79 0.69
N ALA A 6 -58.05 4.27 -0.46
CA ALA A 6 -56.86 3.45 -0.71
C ALA A 6 -55.60 4.33 -0.71
N ARG A 7 -54.70 4.06 0.25
CA ARG A 7 -53.35 4.64 0.29
C ARG A 7 -52.42 3.86 -0.62
N HIS A 8 -51.96 4.48 -1.71
CA HIS A 8 -50.93 3.95 -2.57
C HIS A 8 -49.59 4.17 -1.90
N VAL A 9 -48.90 3.07 -1.49
CA VAL A 9 -47.52 3.10 -1.06
C VAL A 9 -46.65 3.00 -2.30
N ALA A 10 -45.97 4.11 -2.65
CA ALA A 10 -44.98 4.12 -3.68
C ALA A 10 -43.67 3.56 -3.11
N ILE A 11 -43.30 2.34 -3.54
CA ILE A 11 -41.99 1.75 -3.25
C ILE A 11 -40.98 2.40 -4.21
N ALA A 12 -40.16 3.32 -3.69
CA ALA A 12 -39.02 3.83 -4.41
C ALA A 12 -37.94 2.75 -4.46
N LEU A 13 -37.73 2.18 -5.63
CA LEU A 13 -36.61 1.28 -5.90
C LEU A 13 -35.32 2.13 -5.97
N VAL A 14 -34.55 2.15 -4.88
CA VAL A 14 -33.20 2.72 -4.87
C VAL A 14 -32.31 1.75 -5.63
N GLY A 15 -32.03 2.09 -6.89
CA GLY A 15 -31.03 1.40 -7.70
C GLY A 15 -29.65 1.63 -7.10
N ILE A 16 -29.06 0.61 -6.50
CA ILE A 16 -27.65 0.60 -6.13
C ILE A 16 -26.88 0.50 -7.45
N LEU A 17 -26.40 1.63 -7.94
CA LEU A 17 -25.35 1.66 -8.96
C LEU A 17 -24.11 1.11 -8.30
N ALA A 18 -23.82 -0.18 -8.47
CA ALA A 18 -22.51 -0.74 -8.22
C ALA A 18 -21.58 -0.12 -9.27
N CYS A 19 -20.90 0.96 -8.93
CA CYS A 19 -19.71 1.37 -9.64
C CYS A 19 -18.67 0.27 -9.42
N ASP A 20 -18.39 -0.47 -10.47
CA ASP A 20 -17.24 -1.38 -10.54
C ASP A 20 -16.00 -0.49 -10.69
N ASP A 21 -15.55 0.08 -9.55
CA ASP A 21 -14.37 0.91 -9.47
C ASP A 21 -13.13 0.00 -9.55
N THR A 22 -12.68 -0.24 -10.78
CA THR A 22 -11.34 -0.79 -11.08
C THR A 22 -10.22 0.20 -10.82
N THR A 23 -10.51 1.29 -10.11
CA THR A 23 -9.58 2.34 -9.72
C THR A 23 -9.01 2.02 -8.35
N GLY A 24 -7.69 2.06 -8.21
CA GLY A 24 -7.01 1.89 -6.93
C GLY A 24 -7.44 2.94 -5.89
N PRO A 25 -6.93 2.86 -4.65
CA PRO A 25 -7.31 3.78 -3.60
C PRO A 25 -6.98 5.24 -3.98
N SER A 26 -7.80 6.18 -3.53
CA SER A 26 -7.53 7.60 -3.71
C SER A 26 -6.40 8.08 -2.78
N ALA A 27 -5.78 9.22 -3.11
CA ALA A 27 -4.75 9.82 -2.26
C ALA A 27 -5.25 10.06 -0.82
N SER A 28 -6.49 10.51 -0.64
CA SER A 28 -7.08 10.69 0.70
C SER A 28 -7.27 9.40 1.48
N GLN A 29 -7.56 8.29 0.81
CA GLN A 29 -7.61 6.97 1.46
C GLN A 29 -6.22 6.51 1.88
N VAL A 30 -5.20 6.73 1.05
CA VAL A 30 -3.81 6.41 1.39
C VAL A 30 -3.34 7.22 2.60
N GLU A 31 -3.67 8.52 2.65
CA GLU A 31 -3.39 9.39 3.81
C GLU A 31 -4.04 8.88 5.10
N GLN A 32 -5.30 8.42 5.05
CA GLN A 32 -5.97 7.81 6.20
C GLN A 32 -5.27 6.54 6.68
N TYR A 33 -4.82 5.67 5.77
CA TYR A 33 -4.06 4.47 6.13
C TYR A 33 -2.71 4.81 6.74
N ARG A 34 -2.04 5.83 6.21
CA ARG A 34 -0.80 6.36 6.79
C ARG A 34 -1.01 6.86 8.22
N ALA A 35 -2.08 7.63 8.47
CA ALA A 35 -2.40 8.11 9.81
C ALA A 35 -2.59 6.95 10.79
N GLN A 36 -3.30 5.88 10.41
CA GLN A 36 -3.47 4.67 11.21
C GLN A 36 -2.13 3.98 11.51
N TRP A 37 -1.23 3.87 10.51
CA TRP A 37 0.12 3.35 10.75
C TRP A 37 0.89 4.17 11.79
N LEU A 38 0.85 5.49 11.68
CA LEU A 38 1.57 6.39 12.59
C LEU A 38 1.06 6.33 14.05
N GLU A 39 -0.19 5.95 14.27
CA GLU A 39 -0.75 5.73 15.62
C GLU A 39 -0.05 4.61 16.38
N HIS A 40 0.55 3.65 15.68
CA HIS A 40 1.30 2.54 16.31
C HIS A 40 2.64 2.96 16.89
N GLN A 41 3.18 4.13 16.52
CA GLN A 41 4.47 4.67 17.00
C GLN A 41 5.63 3.67 16.84
N ILE A 42 5.66 2.91 15.75
CA ILE A 42 6.70 1.92 15.44
C ILE A 42 7.81 2.59 14.66
N HIS A 43 8.97 2.80 15.28
CA HIS A 43 10.14 3.45 14.69
C HIS A 43 11.27 2.49 14.35
N ASP A 44 11.28 1.33 15.01
CA ASP A 44 12.29 0.28 14.89
C ASP A 44 11.67 -1.01 14.42
N TYR A 45 12.03 -1.46 13.21
CA TYR A 45 11.46 -2.65 12.60
C TYR A 45 12.35 -3.23 11.51
N ALA A 46 12.07 -4.47 11.13
CA ALA A 46 12.68 -5.11 9.98
C ALA A 46 11.58 -5.70 9.09
N TYR A 47 11.85 -5.81 7.80
CA TYR A 47 10.93 -6.40 6.84
C TYR A 47 11.67 -6.92 5.61
N GLN A 48 11.04 -7.81 4.86
CA GLN A 48 11.53 -8.21 3.54
C GLN A 48 10.84 -7.39 2.45
N TYR A 49 11.65 -6.83 1.57
CA TYR A 49 11.26 -6.03 0.43
C TYR A 49 11.45 -6.81 -0.86
N LEU A 50 10.47 -6.82 -1.73
CA LEU A 50 10.55 -7.35 -3.08
C LEU A 50 9.85 -6.39 -4.04
N SER A 51 10.58 -5.88 -5.03
CA SER A 51 9.99 -5.16 -6.15
C SER A 51 10.08 -6.01 -7.41
N THR A 52 9.02 -5.97 -8.24
CA THR A 52 9.00 -6.57 -9.57
C THR A 52 8.57 -5.50 -10.57
N GLY A 53 9.17 -5.49 -11.77
CA GLY A 53 8.99 -4.42 -12.75
C GLY A 53 10.22 -3.51 -12.84
N PHE A 54 10.10 -2.36 -13.49
CA PHE A 54 11.23 -1.46 -13.78
C PHE A 54 11.46 -0.37 -12.72
N PHE A 55 11.26 -0.67 -11.43
CA PHE A 55 11.38 0.35 -10.39
C PHE A 55 12.82 0.73 -10.06
N ASN A 56 13.74 -0.24 -10.05
CA ASN A 56 15.14 -0.01 -9.71
C ASN A 56 16.01 -1.23 -10.06
N SER A 57 17.32 -1.10 -9.86
CA SER A 57 18.32 -2.16 -10.10
C SER A 57 18.19 -3.37 -9.16
N LEU A 58 17.37 -3.29 -8.11
CA LEU A 58 17.13 -4.36 -7.14
C LEU A 58 15.87 -5.17 -7.47
N SER A 59 15.20 -4.86 -8.59
CA SER A 59 13.98 -5.55 -9.01
C SER A 59 14.19 -7.05 -9.15
N GLY A 60 13.24 -7.83 -8.63
CA GLY A 60 13.29 -9.30 -8.63
C GLY A 60 14.15 -9.90 -7.51
N GLN A 61 14.79 -9.09 -6.68
CA GLN A 61 15.60 -9.57 -5.55
C GLN A 61 14.88 -9.33 -4.22
N SER A 62 14.84 -10.35 -3.37
CA SER A 62 14.31 -10.22 -2.02
C SER A 62 15.38 -9.67 -1.08
N ILE A 63 15.06 -8.59 -0.38
CA ILE A 63 15.99 -7.83 0.45
C ILE A 63 15.46 -7.77 1.88
N GLN A 64 16.26 -8.19 2.85
CA GLN A 64 16.01 -7.94 4.25
C GLN A 64 16.41 -6.51 4.59
N VAL A 65 15.48 -5.70 5.05
CA VAL A 65 15.67 -4.29 5.41
C VAL A 65 15.52 -4.11 6.90
N THR A 66 16.42 -3.36 7.51
CA THR A 66 16.36 -2.97 8.93
C THR A 66 16.24 -1.46 9.04
N VAL A 67 15.20 -1.02 9.72
CA VAL A 67 14.91 0.39 10.03
C VAL A 67 15.13 0.62 11.53
N ARG A 68 15.81 1.72 11.85
CA ARG A 68 16.00 2.20 13.22
C ARG A 68 15.79 3.71 13.24
N ALA A 69 15.00 4.19 14.20
CA ALA A 69 14.62 5.58 14.31
C ALA A 69 14.15 6.14 12.96
N ASP A 70 13.19 5.47 12.31
CA ASP A 70 12.61 5.83 11.02
C ASP A 70 13.62 5.97 9.86
N THR A 71 14.78 5.33 9.98
CA THR A 71 15.83 5.37 8.96
C THR A 71 16.29 3.97 8.59
N VAL A 72 16.44 3.68 7.30
CA VAL A 72 17.04 2.42 6.85
C VAL A 72 18.51 2.40 7.26
N ARG A 73 18.89 1.43 8.06
CA ARG A 73 20.26 1.28 8.61
C ARG A 73 21.03 0.13 8.03
N ALA A 74 20.33 -0.92 7.60
CA ALA A 74 20.96 -2.08 6.99
C ALA A 74 20.04 -2.69 5.94
N ALA A 75 20.65 -3.28 4.92
CA ALA A 75 19.96 -4.08 3.92
C ALA A 75 20.87 -5.21 3.44
N THR A 76 20.31 -6.42 3.34
CA THR A 76 21.02 -7.60 2.86
C THR A 76 20.15 -8.38 1.88
N PHE A 77 20.76 -8.99 0.88
CA PHE A 77 20.06 -9.91 0.00
C PHE A 77 19.68 -11.18 0.78
N VAL A 78 18.42 -11.56 0.73
CA VAL A 78 17.93 -12.75 1.47
C VAL A 78 18.60 -14.02 0.96
N ALA A 79 18.88 -14.11 -0.34
CA ALA A 79 19.44 -15.31 -0.97
C ALA A 79 20.92 -15.56 -0.61
N SER A 80 21.75 -14.50 -0.49
CA SER A 80 23.19 -14.64 -0.26
C SER A 80 23.64 -14.17 1.13
N GLY A 81 22.85 -13.33 1.79
CA GLY A 81 23.26 -12.66 3.03
C GLY A 81 24.21 -11.48 2.81
N ASP A 82 24.56 -11.18 1.55
CA ASP A 82 25.47 -10.08 1.24
C ASP A 82 24.79 -8.74 1.47
N THR A 83 25.58 -7.74 1.87
CA THR A 83 25.09 -6.36 2.02
C THR A 83 24.73 -5.80 0.65
N VAL A 84 23.60 -5.08 0.56
CA VAL A 84 23.21 -4.37 -0.64
C VAL A 84 24.19 -3.22 -0.90
N PRO A 85 24.96 -3.25 -2.02
CA PRO A 85 26.11 -2.35 -2.18
C PRO A 85 25.73 -0.89 -2.50
N ALA A 86 24.59 -0.66 -3.08
CA ALA A 86 24.23 0.67 -3.56
C ALA A 86 23.16 1.30 -2.69
N GLY A 87 23.60 2.10 -1.77
CA GLY A 87 22.73 3.12 -1.19
C GLY A 87 21.43 2.59 -0.57
N LEU A 88 21.40 2.45 0.74
CA LEU A 88 20.18 2.27 1.53
C LEU A 88 19.10 3.29 1.16
N ALA A 89 19.47 4.38 0.49
CA ALA A 89 18.58 5.46 0.05
C ALA A 89 17.51 5.05 -0.99
N VAL A 90 17.70 3.91 -1.67
CA VAL A 90 16.69 3.42 -2.63
C VAL A 90 15.68 2.46 -1.99
N LEU A 91 15.90 2.09 -0.73
CA LEU A 91 15.01 1.21 0.02
C LEU A 91 14.13 2.07 0.93
N PRO A 92 12.81 1.97 0.79
CA PRO A 92 11.89 2.86 1.50
C PRO A 92 11.67 2.41 2.95
N THR A 93 11.45 3.34 3.85
CA THR A 93 10.75 3.07 5.12
C THR A 93 9.26 2.84 4.85
N ILE A 94 8.51 2.34 5.83
CA ILE A 94 7.05 2.20 5.68
C ILE A 94 6.39 3.58 5.44
N ALA A 95 6.86 4.63 6.10
CA ALA A 95 6.35 5.98 5.88
C ALA A 95 6.59 6.44 4.42
N GLN A 96 7.77 6.18 3.86
CA GLN A 96 8.09 6.50 2.47
C GLN A 96 7.30 5.66 1.46
N LEU A 97 6.89 4.43 1.82
CA LEU A 97 5.97 3.65 0.99
C LEU A 97 4.60 4.32 0.89
N PHE A 98 4.08 4.87 1.99
CA PHE A 98 2.86 5.65 1.96
C PHE A 98 3.00 6.93 1.15
N ASP A 99 4.13 7.66 1.28
CA ASP A 99 4.39 8.86 0.47
C ASP A 99 4.37 8.55 -1.04
N GLY A 100 5.03 7.45 -1.42
CA GLY A 100 5.04 6.97 -2.80
C GLY A 100 3.66 6.52 -3.30
N ALA A 101 2.90 5.82 -2.46
CA ALA A 101 1.55 5.36 -2.78
C ALA A 101 0.58 6.54 -2.93
N GLU A 102 0.66 7.55 -2.06
CA GLU A 102 -0.15 8.76 -2.12
C GLU A 102 0.11 9.55 -3.42
N ALA A 103 1.38 9.75 -3.77
CA ALA A 103 1.76 10.39 -5.03
C ALA A 103 1.27 9.59 -6.25
N ALA A 104 1.38 8.25 -6.21
CA ALA A 104 0.89 7.39 -7.28
C ALA A 104 -0.64 7.40 -7.39
N ALA A 105 -1.35 7.46 -6.26
CA ALA A 105 -2.80 7.58 -6.23
C ALA A 105 -3.25 8.93 -6.83
N ALA A 106 -2.58 10.02 -6.46
CA ALA A 106 -2.85 11.35 -7.01
C ALA A 106 -2.66 11.42 -8.54
N ASN A 107 -1.69 10.66 -9.06
CA ASN A 107 -1.39 10.59 -10.49
C ASN A 107 -2.20 9.49 -11.23
N GLY A 108 -3.06 8.73 -10.55
CA GLY A 108 -3.85 7.65 -11.12
C GLY A 108 -3.04 6.41 -11.53
N THR A 109 -1.82 6.27 -11.02
CA THR A 109 -0.93 5.13 -11.31
C THR A 109 -0.96 4.03 -10.25
N LEU A 110 -1.49 4.27 -9.06
CA LEU A 110 -1.71 3.23 -8.05
C LEU A 110 -2.95 2.41 -8.41
N LYS A 111 -2.77 1.12 -8.71
CA LYS A 111 -3.85 0.21 -9.11
C LYS A 111 -4.46 -0.56 -7.95
N ALA A 112 -3.61 -0.99 -7.04
CA ALA A 112 -4.06 -1.70 -5.85
C ALA A 112 -3.12 -1.42 -4.68
N MET A 113 -3.68 -1.49 -3.48
CA MET A 113 -2.95 -1.41 -2.23
C MET A 113 -3.56 -2.42 -1.26
N ARG A 114 -2.72 -3.29 -0.71
CA ARG A 114 -3.09 -4.21 0.36
C ARG A 114 -2.38 -3.82 1.63
N LEU A 115 -3.06 -3.93 2.74
CA LEU A 115 -2.56 -3.55 4.05
C LEU A 115 -2.52 -4.77 4.98
N ASP A 116 -1.60 -4.73 5.93
CA ASP A 116 -1.67 -5.61 7.09
C ASP A 116 -2.92 -5.29 7.92
N PRO A 117 -3.74 -6.29 8.29
CA PRO A 117 -5.02 -6.05 8.96
C PRO A 117 -4.87 -5.54 10.41
N THR A 118 -3.69 -5.65 10.99
CA THR A 118 -3.43 -5.29 12.40
C THR A 118 -2.66 -3.98 12.52
N LEU A 119 -1.59 -3.84 11.75
CA LEU A 119 -0.67 -2.70 11.84
C LEU A 119 -0.86 -1.68 10.72
N THR A 120 -1.71 -1.99 9.74
CA THR A 120 -2.06 -1.11 8.61
C THR A 120 -0.89 -0.67 7.71
N TYR A 121 0.27 -1.32 7.77
CA TYR A 121 1.34 -1.04 6.82
C TYR A 121 1.06 -1.69 5.45
N PRO A 122 1.58 -1.13 4.34
CA PRO A 122 1.40 -1.71 3.01
C PRO A 122 2.11 -3.06 2.89
N THR A 123 1.35 -4.12 2.58
CA THR A 123 1.90 -5.45 2.27
C THR A 123 2.11 -5.63 0.78
N GLU A 124 1.31 -4.95 -0.05
CA GLU A 124 1.45 -4.96 -1.49
C GLU A 124 0.99 -3.64 -2.09
N LEU A 125 1.76 -3.10 -3.02
CA LEU A 125 1.42 -1.95 -3.85
C LEU A 125 1.57 -2.37 -5.31
N GLU A 126 0.52 -2.18 -6.11
CA GLU A 126 0.52 -2.44 -7.54
C GLU A 126 0.42 -1.12 -8.31
N PHE A 127 1.36 -0.91 -9.22
CA PHE A 127 1.43 0.30 -10.03
C PHE A 127 1.20 -0.02 -11.50
N SER A 128 0.53 0.89 -12.20
CA SER A 128 0.47 0.88 -13.65
C SER A 128 1.19 2.09 -14.21
N GLY A 129 1.82 1.88 -15.33
CA GLY A 129 2.47 2.91 -16.11
C GLY A 129 2.39 2.55 -17.59
N PRO A 130 3.15 3.24 -18.46
CA PRO A 130 3.42 2.76 -19.81
C PRO A 130 3.86 1.29 -19.78
N PRO A 131 3.78 0.53 -20.88
CA PRO A 131 4.00 -0.93 -20.88
C PRO A 131 5.24 -1.40 -20.12
N ASP A 132 6.25 -0.54 -19.98
CA ASP A 132 7.53 -0.86 -19.33
C ASP A 132 7.66 -0.30 -17.90
N ALA A 133 6.61 0.32 -17.34
CA ALA A 133 6.65 0.97 -16.02
C ALA A 133 5.61 0.46 -15.03
N SER A 134 4.98 -0.67 -15.32
CA SER A 134 4.11 -1.37 -14.35
C SER A 134 4.92 -2.29 -13.46
N GLY A 135 4.49 -2.46 -12.23
CA GLY A 135 5.18 -3.34 -11.31
C GLY A 135 4.46 -3.46 -9.97
N THR A 136 4.97 -4.38 -9.17
CA THR A 136 4.44 -4.67 -7.84
C THR A 136 5.56 -4.55 -6.81
N LEU A 137 5.23 -3.98 -5.67
CA LEU A 137 6.10 -3.91 -4.50
C LEU A 137 5.45 -4.69 -3.39
N ARG A 138 6.20 -5.58 -2.73
CA ARG A 138 5.72 -6.42 -1.63
C ARG A 138 6.57 -6.27 -0.39
N ILE A 139 5.88 -6.19 0.74
CA ILE A 139 6.46 -6.22 2.08
C ILE A 139 5.99 -7.50 2.76
N SER A 140 6.94 -8.25 3.30
CA SER A 140 6.67 -9.48 4.03
C SER A 140 7.61 -9.61 5.23
N HIS A 141 7.38 -10.59 6.11
CA HIS A 141 8.23 -10.87 7.28
C HIS A 141 8.47 -9.62 8.15
N PHE A 142 7.44 -8.79 8.29
CA PHE A 142 7.52 -7.60 9.12
C PHE A 142 7.69 -7.99 10.60
N GLN A 143 8.61 -7.34 11.26
CA GLN A 143 8.94 -7.57 12.67
C GLN A 143 9.28 -6.26 13.36
N VAL A 144 8.59 -5.95 14.45
CA VAL A 144 8.97 -4.85 15.33
C VAL A 144 10.22 -5.25 16.10
N LEU A 145 11.19 -4.35 16.16
CA LEU A 145 12.46 -4.58 16.84
C LEU A 145 12.44 -3.92 18.24
N PRO A 146 13.14 -4.52 19.21
CA PRO A 146 13.24 -3.94 20.54
C PRO A 146 14.13 -2.69 20.57
#